data_165eea792a92db935967968c264ab533
#
_entry.id   165eea792a92db935967968c264ab533
#
_cell.length_a   1.000
_cell.length_b   1.000
_cell.length_c   1.000
_cell.angle_alpha   90.00
_cell.angle_beta   90.00
_cell.angle_gamma   90.00
#
_symmetry.space_group_name_H-M   'P 1'
#
loop_
_entity.id
_entity.type
_entity.pdbx_description
1 polymer ?
#
loop_
_entity_poly.entity_id
_entity_poly.type
_entity_poly.pdbx_seq_one_letter_code
_entity_poly.pdbx_strand_id
1 'polypeptide(L)'
;MLINDISIVVQGAVDKTETPKCLKSIRQYLPNAEIILSTWEGTDLSCIEGLYDKLVLSKDPGGVFYEKKKYYQNINRQIVSTKAGLELAERKFIMKLRSDLIFTNNTFLDYFEKFNLP
;
A
#
# COMPACT_ATOMS: atom_id res chain seq x y z
N MET A 1 15.27 -10.33 -9.64
CA MET A 1 14.01 -10.37 -8.90
C MET A 1 12.84 -10.53 -9.86
N LEU A 2 11.96 -11.43 -9.56
CA LEU A 2 10.77 -11.68 -10.37
C LEU A 2 9.56 -10.98 -9.75
N ILE A 3 8.61 -10.57 -10.58
CA ILE A 3 7.35 -9.96 -10.12
C ILE A 3 6.64 -10.88 -9.10
N ASN A 4 6.77 -12.20 -9.25
CA ASN A 4 6.18 -13.18 -8.35
C ASN A 4 6.74 -13.12 -6.91
N ASP A 5 7.88 -12.50 -6.72
CA ASP A 5 8.55 -12.42 -5.42
C ASP A 5 8.16 -11.18 -4.61
N ILE A 6 7.19 -10.42 -5.08
CA ILE A 6 6.84 -9.13 -4.49
C ILE A 6 5.46 -9.18 -3.84
N SER A 7 5.39 -8.75 -2.57
CA SER A 7 4.15 -8.35 -1.93
C SER A 7 4.09 -6.83 -1.90
N ILE A 8 2.94 -6.27 -2.28
CA ILE A 8 2.74 -4.83 -2.24
C ILE A 8 1.72 -4.51 -1.17
N VAL A 9 2.15 -3.79 -0.15
CA VAL A 9 1.28 -3.29 0.90
C VAL A 9 0.75 -1.92 0.49
N VAL A 10 -0.51 -1.87 0.09
CA VAL A 10 -1.20 -0.62 -0.22
C VAL A 10 -1.88 -0.16 1.06
N GLN A 11 -1.41 0.94 1.62
CA GLN A 11 -1.86 1.39 2.93
C GLN A 11 -2.47 2.79 2.87
N GLY A 12 -3.42 3.03 3.76
CA GLY A 12 -4.06 4.32 3.95
C GLY A 12 -5.56 4.28 3.69
N ALA A 13 -6.16 5.46 3.70
CA ALA A 13 -7.59 5.59 3.44
C ALA A 13 -7.91 5.25 1.98
N VAL A 14 -9.09 4.70 1.76
CA VAL A 14 -9.57 4.39 0.41
C VAL A 14 -10.23 5.64 -0.16
N ASP A 15 -9.68 6.12 -1.27
CA ASP A 15 -10.25 7.20 -2.06
C ASP A 15 -11.02 6.58 -3.23
N LYS A 16 -12.27 7.02 -3.44
CA LYS A 16 -13.16 6.44 -4.45
C LYS A 16 -12.62 6.55 -5.87
N THR A 17 -11.80 7.55 -6.14
CA THR A 17 -11.22 7.80 -7.47
C THR A 17 -9.80 7.26 -7.58
N GLU A 18 -8.95 7.56 -6.61
CA GLU A 18 -7.52 7.29 -6.71
C GLU A 18 -7.15 5.85 -6.33
N THR A 19 -7.80 5.26 -5.33
CA THR A 19 -7.44 3.91 -4.91
C THR A 19 -7.75 2.84 -5.97
N PRO A 20 -8.90 2.89 -6.68
CA PRO A 20 -9.10 1.97 -7.80
C PRO A 20 -8.02 2.08 -8.87
N LYS A 21 -7.59 3.30 -9.20
CA LYS A 21 -6.49 3.52 -10.15
C LYS A 21 -5.17 2.95 -9.65
N CYS A 22 -4.89 3.14 -8.36
CA CYS A 22 -3.70 2.58 -7.71
C CYS A 22 -3.65 1.06 -7.88
N LEU A 23 -4.71 0.36 -7.47
CA LEU A 23 -4.77 -1.10 -7.50
C LEU A 23 -4.72 -1.65 -8.93
N LYS A 24 -5.42 -0.99 -9.85
CA LYS A 24 -5.39 -1.38 -11.28
C LYS A 24 -4.01 -1.20 -11.88
N SER A 25 -3.30 -0.13 -11.52
CA SER A 25 -1.93 0.11 -12.01
C SER A 25 -0.95 -0.96 -11.54
N ILE A 26 -1.13 -1.46 -10.31
CA ILE A 26 -0.33 -2.57 -9.82
C ILE A 26 -0.54 -3.81 -10.69
N ARG A 27 -1.78 -4.17 -10.98
CA ARG A 27 -2.07 -5.33 -11.82
C ARG A 27 -1.55 -5.16 -13.24
N GLN A 28 -1.55 -3.94 -13.77
CA GLN A 28 -1.04 -3.67 -15.11
C GLN A 28 0.47 -3.85 -15.20
N TYR A 29 1.22 -3.32 -14.24
CA TYR A 29 2.68 -3.29 -14.30
C TYR A 29 3.36 -4.39 -13.50
N LEU A 30 2.66 -4.97 -12.52
CA LEU A 30 3.15 -6.05 -11.66
C LEU A 30 2.08 -7.13 -11.54
N PRO A 31 1.73 -7.80 -12.65
CA PRO A 31 0.52 -8.64 -12.70
C PRO A 31 0.49 -9.80 -11.71
N ASN A 32 1.64 -10.31 -11.31
CA ASN A 32 1.72 -11.45 -10.40
C ASN A 32 2.10 -11.07 -8.97
N ALA A 33 2.19 -9.79 -8.66
CA ALA A 33 2.48 -9.35 -7.30
C ALA A 33 1.31 -9.66 -6.37
N GLU A 34 1.62 -9.97 -5.12
CA GLU A 34 0.61 -10.10 -4.08
C GLU A 34 0.20 -8.70 -3.62
N ILE A 35 -1.09 -8.39 -3.69
CA ILE A 35 -1.61 -7.09 -3.25
C ILE A 35 -2.29 -7.24 -1.90
N ILE A 36 -1.81 -6.51 -0.91
CA ILE A 36 -2.39 -6.45 0.43
C ILE A 36 -2.93 -5.04 0.64
N LEU A 37 -4.23 -4.93 0.79
CA LEU A 37 -4.85 -3.64 1.14
C LEU A 37 -4.96 -3.53 2.65
N SER A 38 -4.33 -2.51 3.21
CA SER A 38 -4.37 -2.21 4.64
C SER A 38 -5.04 -0.86 4.85
N THR A 39 -6.24 -0.87 5.39
CA THR A 39 -7.05 0.32 5.58
C THR A 39 -7.81 0.27 6.90
N TRP A 40 -8.86 1.07 7.05
CA TRP A 40 -9.53 1.29 8.32
C TRP A 40 -10.86 0.54 8.41
N GLU A 41 -11.19 0.09 9.61
CA GLU A 41 -12.51 -0.47 9.91
C GLU A 41 -13.60 0.54 9.52
N GLY A 42 -14.70 0.04 8.97
CA GLY A 42 -15.81 0.87 8.54
C GLY A 42 -15.67 1.51 7.17
N THR A 43 -14.56 1.24 6.45
CA THR A 43 -14.36 1.76 5.11
C THR A 43 -15.29 1.07 4.11
N ASP A 44 -15.90 1.86 3.22
CA ASP A 44 -16.65 1.32 2.09
C ASP A 44 -15.66 0.81 1.03
N LEU A 45 -15.69 -0.50 0.80
CA LEU A 45 -14.77 -1.17 -0.12
C LEU A 45 -15.41 -1.45 -1.49
N SER A 46 -16.61 -0.95 -1.75
CA SER A 46 -17.37 -1.28 -2.97
C SER A 46 -16.65 -0.86 -4.25
N CYS A 47 -15.89 0.23 -4.23
CA CYS A 47 -15.18 0.75 -5.42
C CYS A 47 -13.92 -0.05 -5.78
N ILE A 48 -13.44 -0.92 -4.90
CA ILE A 48 -12.19 -1.67 -5.08
C ILE A 48 -12.38 -3.18 -4.95
N GLU A 49 -13.61 -3.64 -4.95
CA GLU A 49 -13.94 -5.05 -4.81
C GLU A 49 -13.24 -5.89 -5.88
N GLY A 50 -12.57 -6.96 -5.46
CA GLY A 50 -11.84 -7.85 -6.39
C GLY A 50 -10.50 -7.32 -6.88
N LEU A 51 -10.04 -6.16 -6.42
CA LEU A 51 -8.79 -5.56 -6.90
C LEU A 51 -7.58 -5.85 -6.00
N TYR A 52 -7.75 -6.59 -4.94
CA TYR A 52 -6.67 -6.97 -4.02
C TYR A 52 -6.75 -8.46 -3.67
N ASP A 53 -5.65 -9.00 -3.17
CA ASP A 53 -5.57 -10.42 -2.79
C ASP A 53 -5.87 -10.62 -1.30
N LYS A 54 -5.40 -9.73 -0.46
CA LYS A 54 -5.60 -9.79 0.99
C LYS A 54 -6.05 -8.44 1.52
N LEU A 55 -6.81 -8.47 2.59
CA LEU A 55 -7.35 -7.27 3.23
C LEU A 55 -7.07 -7.33 4.73
N VAL A 56 -6.62 -6.22 5.29
CA VAL A 56 -6.58 -6.02 6.74
C VAL A 56 -7.20 -4.68 7.09
N LEU A 57 -8.11 -4.71 8.05
CA LEU A 57 -8.79 -3.54 8.56
C LEU A 57 -8.32 -3.27 9.97
N SER A 58 -7.84 -2.08 10.23
CA SER A 58 -7.34 -1.66 11.53
C SER A 58 -8.22 -0.56 12.10
N LYS A 59 -8.24 -0.45 13.42
CA LYS A 59 -8.87 0.68 14.07
C LYS A 59 -8.03 1.92 13.81
N ASP A 60 -8.66 2.97 13.31
CA ASP A 60 -7.97 4.24 13.03
C ASP A 60 -7.49 4.87 14.35
N PRO A 61 -6.18 5.07 14.54
CA PRO A 61 -5.66 5.70 15.76
C PRO A 61 -5.91 7.21 15.81
N GLY A 62 -6.41 7.79 14.72
CA GLY A 62 -6.59 9.22 14.59
C GLY A 62 -5.31 9.96 14.21
N GLY A 63 -5.47 11.15 13.71
CA GLY A 63 -4.37 12.09 13.49
C GLY A 63 -4.05 12.85 14.76
N VAL A 64 -2.82 13.35 14.83
CA VAL A 64 -2.38 14.20 15.95
C VAL A 64 -2.28 15.64 15.46
N PHE A 65 -3.02 16.53 16.14
CA PHE A 65 -2.93 17.96 15.84
C PHE A 65 -1.75 18.57 16.58
N TYR A 66 -0.87 19.22 15.84
CA TYR A 66 0.30 19.89 16.43
C TYR A 66 0.01 21.37 16.60
N GLU A 67 -0.34 21.78 17.81
CA GLU A 67 -0.82 23.15 18.10
C GLU A 67 0.20 24.24 17.73
N LYS A 68 1.49 24.02 18.02
CA LYS A 68 2.54 25.00 17.74
C LYS A 68 2.67 25.36 16.28
N LYS A 69 2.44 24.37 15.38
CA LYS A 69 2.56 24.54 13.93
C LYS A 69 1.23 24.47 13.20
N LYS A 70 0.14 24.26 13.94
CA LYS A 70 -1.25 24.23 13.46
C LYS A 70 -1.45 23.28 12.27
N TYR A 71 -0.94 22.05 12.36
CA TYR A 71 -1.18 21.00 11.34
C TYR A 71 -1.44 19.66 12.00
N TYR A 72 -2.07 18.77 11.24
CA TYR A 72 -2.27 17.38 11.64
C TYR A 72 -1.13 16.50 11.16
N GLN A 73 -0.72 15.57 12.01
CA GLN A 73 0.20 14.50 11.63
C GLN A 73 -0.55 13.19 11.53
N ASN A 74 -0.20 12.41 10.51
CA ASN A 74 -0.76 11.08 10.28
C ASN A 74 0.28 9.97 10.48
N ILE A 75 1.33 10.22 11.25
CA ILE A 75 2.42 9.27 11.48
C ILE A 75 1.89 7.97 12.10
N ASN A 76 1.04 8.06 13.11
CA ASN A 76 0.46 6.89 13.75
C ASN A 76 -0.39 6.07 12.78
N ARG A 77 -1.14 6.74 11.92
CA ARG A 77 -1.90 6.07 10.86
C ARG A 77 -0.99 5.30 9.91
N GLN A 78 0.12 5.91 9.50
CA GLN A 78 1.08 5.24 8.62
C GLN A 78 1.72 4.03 9.30
N ILE A 79 2.10 4.15 10.56
CA ILE A 79 2.70 3.06 11.31
C ILE A 79 1.71 1.89 11.45
N VAL A 80 0.50 2.16 11.91
CA VAL A 80 -0.52 1.13 12.13
C VAL A 80 -0.85 0.39 10.82
N SER A 81 -1.15 1.13 9.77
CA SER A 81 -1.55 0.51 8.50
C SER A 81 -0.40 -0.23 7.81
N THR A 82 0.81 0.31 7.87
CA THR A 82 1.98 -0.36 7.29
C THR A 82 2.30 -1.65 8.05
N LYS A 83 2.33 -1.60 9.37
CA LYS A 83 2.61 -2.78 10.19
C LYS A 83 1.59 -3.88 9.97
N ALA A 84 0.31 -3.53 9.96
CA ALA A 84 -0.76 -4.49 9.73
C ALA A 84 -0.64 -5.18 8.37
N GLY A 85 -0.32 -4.42 7.34
CA GLY A 85 -0.12 -4.98 6.00
C GLY A 85 1.12 -5.87 5.91
N LEU A 86 2.21 -5.46 6.55
CA LEU A 86 3.45 -6.25 6.56
C LEU A 86 3.25 -7.63 7.20
N GLU A 87 2.40 -7.74 8.20
CA GLU A 87 2.12 -9.01 8.87
C GLU A 87 1.44 -10.03 7.95
N LEU A 88 0.75 -9.58 6.91
CA LEU A 88 0.10 -10.44 5.93
C LEU A 88 0.97 -10.76 4.72
N ALA A 89 2.07 -10.05 4.51
CA ALA A 89 2.91 -10.24 3.33
C ALA A 89 3.67 -11.56 3.40
N GLU A 90 3.60 -12.35 2.32
CA GLU A 90 4.20 -13.68 2.26
C GLU A 90 5.35 -13.80 1.25
N ARG A 91 5.52 -12.80 0.39
CA ARG A 91 6.54 -12.85 -0.65
C ARG A 91 7.89 -12.42 -0.12
N LYS A 92 8.93 -12.73 -0.89
CA LYS A 92 10.32 -12.48 -0.51
C LYS A 92 10.64 -10.99 -0.33
N PHE A 93 10.07 -10.15 -1.18
CA PHE A 93 10.27 -8.70 -1.14
C PHE A 93 8.95 -8.00 -0.90
N ILE A 94 9.00 -6.93 -0.12
CA ILE A 94 7.80 -6.17 0.24
C ILE A 94 7.99 -4.73 -0.18
N MET A 95 7.01 -4.22 -0.92
CA MET A 95 6.95 -2.81 -1.29
C MET A 95 5.76 -2.18 -0.59
N LYS A 96 5.99 -1.03 0.02
CA LYS A 96 4.94 -0.21 0.59
C LYS A 96 4.51 0.85 -0.42
N LEU A 97 3.20 1.02 -0.59
CA LEU A 97 2.63 2.00 -1.48
C LEU A 97 1.44 2.68 -0.80
N ARG A 98 1.35 4.00 -0.92
CA ARG A 98 0.17 4.72 -0.45
C ARG A 98 -1.01 4.45 -1.38
N SER A 99 -2.21 4.41 -0.81
CA SER A 99 -3.44 4.08 -1.54
C SER A 99 -3.83 5.07 -2.63
N ASP A 100 -3.19 6.23 -2.69
CA ASP A 100 -3.43 7.27 -3.69
C ASP A 100 -2.33 7.40 -4.74
N LEU A 101 -1.35 6.49 -4.76
CA LEU A 101 -0.28 6.49 -5.75
C LEU A 101 -0.59 5.55 -6.90
N ILE A 102 -0.08 5.87 -8.08
CA ILE A 102 -0.34 5.13 -9.31
C ILE A 102 0.99 4.80 -9.97
N PHE A 103 1.19 3.52 -10.34
CA PHE A 103 2.32 3.15 -11.16
C PHE A 103 2.11 3.62 -12.60
N THR A 104 3.17 4.13 -13.21
CA THR A 104 3.17 4.51 -14.62
C THR A 104 4.05 3.59 -15.47
N ASN A 105 4.92 2.81 -14.84
CA ASN A 105 5.76 1.79 -15.47
C ASN A 105 6.32 0.87 -14.38
N ASN A 106 7.14 -0.10 -14.80
CA ASN A 106 7.82 -1.01 -13.88
C ASN A 106 9.33 -0.99 -14.03
N THR A 107 9.89 0.07 -14.59
CA THR A 107 11.33 0.16 -14.86
C THR A 107 12.19 0.15 -13.60
N PHE A 108 11.62 0.45 -12.44
CA PHE A 108 12.35 0.35 -11.18
C PHE A 108 12.89 -1.06 -10.93
N LEU A 109 12.25 -2.09 -11.47
CA LEU A 109 12.71 -3.48 -11.35
C LEU A 109 14.09 -3.69 -11.97
N ASP A 110 14.41 -2.93 -13.02
CA ASP A 110 15.71 -3.02 -13.71
C ASP A 110 16.87 -2.60 -12.81
N TYR A 111 16.60 -1.82 -11.79
CA TYR A 111 17.62 -1.31 -10.88
C TYR A 111 17.78 -2.15 -9.62
N PHE A 112 16.90 -3.09 -9.38
CA PHE A 112 16.89 -3.85 -8.13
C PHE A 112 18.19 -4.63 -7.89
N GLU A 113 18.74 -5.23 -8.94
CA GLU A 113 19.97 -6.02 -8.83
C GLU A 113 21.23 -5.20 -9.08
N LYS A 114 21.11 -3.96 -9.57
CA LYS A 114 22.26 -3.10 -9.84
C LYS A 114 22.93 -2.59 -8.56
N PHE A 115 22.19 -2.49 -7.49
CA PHE A 115 22.68 -1.98 -6.22
C PHE A 115 22.81 -3.16 -5.25
N ASN A 116 23.83 -3.97 -5.49
CA ASN A 116 24.13 -5.13 -4.67
C ASN A 116 24.71 -4.65 -3.35
N LEU A 117 23.87 -4.28 -2.42
CA LEU A 117 24.30 -3.91 -1.08
C LEU A 117 24.53 -5.17 -0.25
N PRO A 118 25.66 -5.21 0.51
CA PRO A 118 25.93 -6.32 1.38
C PRO A 118 24.92 -6.45 2.52
#